data_02d159eefbe9f6a2bfc55fee9f0e551b
#
_entry.id   02d159eefbe9f6a2bfc55fee9f0e551b
#
_cell.length_a   1.000
_cell.length_b   1.000
_cell.length_c   1.000
_cell.angle_alpha   90.00
_cell.angle_beta   90.00
_cell.angle_gamma   90.00
#
_symmetry.space_group_name_H-M   'P 1'
#
loop_
_entity.id
_entity.type
_entity.pdbx_description
1 polymer ?
#
loop_
_entity_poly.entity_id
_entity_poly.type
_entity_poly.pdbx_seq_one_letter_code
_entity_poly.pdbx_strand_id
1 'polypeptide(L)'
;MMVKNWRHRIGLLHIGFKMAVALASMSMALNGMAASSYPFVPTEFNIPSTLETKNYRLRMLTVHDLVKDFDAVISSSVKLREVWPASDWPLGLTLEENLVDLGWHQREFTTRRSFAFTVVTLDETRVLGCVYINPTRKKNYDAEIYLWTRTAEKETDPTDEQLLTTVENWVAQEWPFVSPAFPGKKIPWSVWNQLDEEKR
;
A
#
# COMPACT_ATOMS: atom_id res chain seq x y z
N MET A 1 69.95 -24.36 -20.92
CA MET A 1 70.65 -25.54 -20.39
C MET A 1 69.60 -26.58 -20.01
N MET A 2 69.65 -27.77 -20.72
CA MET A 2 69.03 -29.09 -20.52
C MET A 2 67.52 -29.19 -20.38
N VAL A 3 66.89 -29.52 -21.42
CA VAL A 3 66.24 -30.76 -21.94
C VAL A 3 66.18 -31.92 -20.95
N LYS A 4 64.97 -32.48 -20.72
CA LYS A 4 64.75 -33.92 -20.82
C LYS A 4 63.27 -34.25 -21.00
N ASN A 5 62.97 -34.82 -22.20
CA ASN A 5 61.80 -35.65 -22.52
C ASN A 5 61.71 -36.87 -21.66
N TRP A 6 60.51 -37.36 -21.42
CA TRP A 6 60.26 -38.81 -21.42
C TRP A 6 58.79 -39.13 -21.84
N ARG A 7 58.72 -39.83 -22.97
CA ARG A 7 57.58 -40.60 -23.47
C ARG A 7 57.70 -42.01 -22.96
N HIS A 8 56.58 -42.65 -22.62
CA HIS A 8 56.20 -44.05 -22.88
C HIS A 8 54.87 -44.30 -22.14
N ARG A 9 53.91 -44.94 -22.59
CA ARG A 9 53.42 -45.88 -23.58
C ARG A 9 52.09 -46.45 -23.05
N ILE A 10 51.05 -46.28 -23.83
CA ILE A 10 50.00 -47.27 -24.23
C ILE A 10 49.46 -48.24 -23.19
N GLY A 11 48.13 -48.22 -23.02
CA GLY A 11 47.32 -49.31 -22.53
C GLY A 11 45.83 -49.02 -22.81
N LEU A 12 45.33 -49.52 -23.97
CA LEU A 12 43.89 -49.57 -24.26
C LEU A 12 43.25 -50.58 -23.32
N LEU A 13 42.25 -50.20 -22.58
CA LEU A 13 41.19 -51.12 -22.12
C LEU A 13 39.86 -50.45 -22.34
N HIS A 14 39.11 -50.99 -23.30
CA HIS A 14 37.69 -50.68 -23.52
C HIS A 14 36.87 -51.32 -22.38
N ILE A 15 36.28 -50.51 -21.54
CA ILE A 15 35.15 -50.92 -20.72
C ILE A 15 34.02 -49.97 -21.01
N GLY A 16 33.06 -50.47 -21.79
CA GLY A 16 31.83 -49.75 -22.10
C GLY A 16 31.01 -49.58 -20.84
N PHE A 17 30.93 -48.35 -20.38
CA PHE A 17 29.98 -47.96 -19.35
C PHE A 17 28.82 -47.20 -20.02
N LYS A 18 27.71 -47.93 -20.22
CA LYS A 18 26.43 -47.34 -20.63
C LYS A 18 25.94 -46.44 -19.50
N MET A 19 26.24 -45.16 -19.57
CA MET A 19 25.60 -44.18 -18.72
C MET A 19 24.19 -43.89 -19.27
N ALA A 20 23.20 -44.50 -18.63
CA ALA A 20 21.83 -44.11 -18.78
C ALA A 20 21.67 -42.70 -18.16
N VAL A 21 21.54 -41.69 -19.01
CA VAL A 21 21.17 -40.34 -18.56
C VAL A 21 19.68 -40.39 -18.23
N ALA A 22 19.38 -40.56 -16.96
CA ALA A 22 18.02 -40.30 -16.45
C ALA A 22 17.81 -38.78 -16.44
N LEU A 23 17.09 -38.30 -17.43
CA LEU A 23 16.48 -36.95 -17.40
C LEU A 23 15.42 -36.92 -16.30
N ALA A 24 15.84 -36.62 -15.09
CA ALA A 24 14.91 -36.18 -14.06
C ALA A 24 14.40 -34.81 -14.46
N SER A 25 13.23 -34.78 -15.10
CA SER A 25 12.42 -33.57 -15.31
C SER A 25 12.01 -33.06 -13.93
N MET A 26 12.82 -32.18 -13.37
CA MET A 26 12.49 -31.43 -12.17
C MET A 26 11.48 -30.37 -12.58
N SER A 27 10.20 -30.75 -12.58
CA SER A 27 9.08 -29.82 -12.64
C SER A 27 9.15 -28.97 -11.36
N MET A 28 9.87 -27.86 -11.41
CA MET A 28 9.68 -26.78 -10.47
C MET A 28 8.25 -26.29 -10.66
N ALA A 29 7.36 -26.78 -9.80
CA ALA A 29 6.09 -26.11 -9.58
C ALA A 29 6.44 -24.70 -9.09
N LEU A 30 6.41 -23.72 -10.00
CA LEU A 30 6.25 -22.33 -9.62
C LEU A 30 4.87 -22.25 -8.95
N ASN A 31 4.85 -22.48 -7.65
CA ASN A 31 3.79 -21.95 -6.82
C ASN A 31 3.96 -20.43 -6.85
N GLY A 32 3.50 -19.83 -7.95
CA GLY A 32 3.25 -18.40 -7.99
C GLY A 32 2.33 -18.10 -6.83
N MET A 33 2.83 -17.35 -5.87
CA MET A 33 1.98 -16.71 -4.88
C MET A 33 0.97 -15.88 -5.67
N ALA A 34 -0.18 -16.46 -5.96
CA ALA A 34 -1.31 -15.70 -6.45
C ALA A 34 -1.66 -14.72 -5.33
N ALA A 35 -1.18 -13.49 -5.45
CA ALA A 35 -1.76 -12.39 -4.71
C ALA A 35 -3.26 -12.50 -4.92
N SER A 36 -4.05 -12.45 -3.85
CA SER A 36 -5.50 -12.56 -3.87
C SER A 36 -6.04 -11.80 -5.09
N SER A 37 -6.55 -12.53 -6.08
CA SER A 37 -7.01 -11.95 -7.34
C SER A 37 -8.42 -11.40 -7.25
N TYR A 38 -8.99 -11.36 -6.06
CA TYR A 38 -10.30 -10.78 -5.83
C TYR A 38 -10.17 -9.27 -5.70
N PRO A 39 -10.95 -8.49 -6.48
CA PRO A 39 -11.02 -7.06 -6.28
C PRO A 39 -11.51 -6.78 -4.85
N PHE A 40 -10.94 -5.74 -4.23
CA PHE A 40 -11.29 -5.35 -2.85
C PHE A 40 -12.77 -4.99 -2.68
N VAL A 41 -13.39 -4.46 -3.73
CA VAL A 41 -14.82 -4.17 -3.80
C VAL A 41 -15.44 -4.90 -4.99
N PRO A 42 -16.75 -5.22 -5.00
CA PRO A 42 -17.42 -5.86 -6.12
C PRO A 42 -17.11 -5.18 -7.45
N THR A 43 -16.95 -5.96 -8.52
CA THR A 43 -16.56 -5.43 -9.85
C THR A 43 -17.57 -4.41 -10.38
N GLU A 44 -18.85 -4.62 -10.10
CA GLU A 44 -19.97 -3.75 -10.49
C GLU A 44 -20.13 -2.52 -9.58
N PHE A 45 -19.43 -2.46 -8.45
CA PHE A 45 -19.53 -1.34 -7.53
C PHE A 45 -18.92 -0.08 -8.16
N ASN A 46 -19.71 0.97 -8.24
CA ASN A 46 -19.25 2.29 -8.69
C ASN A 46 -18.50 2.97 -7.54
N ILE A 47 -17.18 3.07 -7.66
CA ILE A 47 -16.36 3.74 -6.65
C ILE A 47 -16.75 5.22 -6.61
N PRO A 48 -17.15 5.76 -5.45
CA PRO A 48 -17.40 7.19 -5.31
C PRO A 48 -16.15 7.98 -5.70
N SER A 49 -16.28 8.86 -6.68
CA SER A 49 -15.14 9.61 -7.24
C SER A 49 -14.76 10.80 -6.38
N THR A 50 -15.75 11.38 -5.69
CA THR A 50 -15.58 12.60 -4.89
C THR A 50 -16.57 12.61 -3.73
N LEU A 51 -16.15 13.26 -2.65
CA LEU A 51 -17.03 13.71 -1.57
C LEU A 51 -16.79 15.20 -1.37
N GLU A 52 -17.82 16.02 -1.46
CA GLU A 52 -17.70 17.48 -1.29
C GLU A 52 -18.47 17.94 -0.05
N THR A 53 -17.83 18.79 0.73
CA THR A 53 -18.40 19.50 1.87
C THR A 53 -18.42 21.01 1.58
N LYS A 54 -18.93 21.80 2.48
CA LYS A 54 -18.89 23.27 2.34
C LYS A 54 -17.47 23.87 2.38
N ASN A 55 -16.48 23.14 2.90
CA ASN A 55 -15.14 23.66 3.18
C ASN A 55 -14.02 22.94 2.42
N TYR A 56 -14.22 21.68 2.03
CA TYR A 56 -13.21 20.85 1.38
C TYR A 56 -13.84 19.75 0.53
N ARG A 57 -13.02 19.18 -0.33
CA ARG A 57 -13.35 18.05 -1.20
C ARG A 57 -12.38 16.91 -0.99
N LEU A 58 -12.91 15.67 -1.00
CA LEU A 58 -12.12 14.46 -1.18
C LEU A 58 -12.23 14.03 -2.65
N ARG A 59 -11.10 13.66 -3.24
CA ARG A 59 -11.03 13.05 -4.56
C ARG A 59 -9.84 12.11 -4.65
N MET A 60 -9.77 11.28 -5.67
CA MET A 60 -8.63 10.39 -5.89
C MET A 60 -7.30 11.15 -5.75
N LEU A 61 -6.40 10.59 -4.95
CA LEU A 61 -5.01 11.04 -4.86
C LEU A 61 -4.26 10.64 -6.14
N THR A 62 -3.54 11.59 -6.74
CA THR A 62 -2.81 11.38 -7.99
C THR A 62 -1.40 11.93 -7.92
N VAL A 63 -0.53 11.53 -8.85
CA VAL A 63 0.82 12.08 -8.98
C VAL A 63 0.84 13.60 -9.24
N HIS A 64 -0.25 14.17 -9.72
CA HIS A 64 -0.38 15.61 -9.94
C HIS A 64 -0.49 16.42 -8.64
N ASP A 65 -0.75 15.74 -7.52
CA ASP A 65 -0.82 16.36 -6.20
C ASP A 65 0.54 16.49 -5.52
N LEU A 66 1.61 15.95 -6.12
CA LEU A 66 2.94 15.78 -5.54
C LEU A 66 3.41 16.96 -4.69
N VAL A 67 3.45 18.15 -5.25
CA VAL A 67 4.02 19.33 -4.55
C VAL A 67 3.15 19.74 -3.37
N LYS A 68 1.84 19.73 -3.53
CA LYS A 68 0.86 20.12 -2.49
C LYS A 68 0.79 19.05 -1.39
N ASP A 69 0.87 17.79 -1.77
CA ASP A 69 0.87 16.66 -0.85
C ASP A 69 2.17 16.64 -0.02
N PHE A 70 3.31 16.76 -0.67
CA PHE A 70 4.61 16.84 0.01
C PHE A 70 4.67 18.00 1.02
N ASP A 71 4.18 19.18 0.64
CA ASP A 71 4.06 20.32 1.57
C ASP A 71 3.19 19.98 2.79
N ALA A 72 2.03 19.37 2.57
CA ALA A 72 1.13 18.98 3.65
C ALA A 72 1.75 17.90 4.56
N VAL A 73 2.44 16.93 4.00
CA VAL A 73 3.12 15.85 4.75
C VAL A 73 4.27 16.40 5.58
N ILE A 74 5.18 17.16 4.98
CA ILE A 74 6.38 17.66 5.69
C ILE A 74 6.01 18.66 6.77
N SER A 75 5.07 19.59 6.47
CA SER A 75 4.61 20.56 7.48
C SER A 75 3.85 19.92 8.65
N SER A 76 3.39 18.69 8.49
CA SER A 76 2.64 17.94 9.51
C SER A 76 3.42 16.76 10.08
N SER A 77 4.70 16.63 9.81
CA SER A 77 5.52 15.44 10.11
C SER A 77 5.47 14.99 11.57
N VAL A 78 5.45 15.93 12.52
CA VAL A 78 5.33 15.60 13.95
C VAL A 78 4.00 14.92 14.25
N LYS A 79 2.89 15.48 13.76
CA LYS A 79 1.54 14.95 13.94
C LYS A 79 1.37 13.59 13.26
N LEU A 80 1.94 13.41 12.06
CA LEU A 80 1.82 12.17 11.28
C LEU A 80 2.49 10.97 11.95
N ARG A 81 3.55 11.18 12.71
CA ARG A 81 4.18 10.13 13.52
C ARG A 81 3.27 9.60 14.64
N GLU A 82 2.31 10.41 15.10
CA GLU A 82 1.30 9.97 16.07
C GLU A 82 0.21 9.13 15.39
N VAL A 83 -0.08 9.40 14.11
CA VAL A 83 -1.07 8.63 13.33
C VAL A 83 -0.60 7.19 13.09
N TRP A 84 0.70 6.99 12.85
CA TRP A 84 1.32 5.67 12.66
C TRP A 84 2.51 5.46 13.61
N PRO A 85 2.27 5.19 14.89
CA PRO A 85 3.32 5.17 15.92
C PRO A 85 4.38 4.08 15.73
N ALA A 86 4.12 3.08 14.88
CA ALA A 86 5.09 2.03 14.53
C ALA A 86 5.92 2.35 13.27
N SER A 87 5.74 3.52 12.67
CA SER A 87 6.42 3.96 11.45
C SER A 87 7.27 5.20 11.69
N ASP A 88 8.44 5.26 11.07
CA ASP A 88 9.26 6.47 11.04
C ASP A 88 8.80 7.47 9.97
N TRP A 89 7.85 7.08 9.11
CA TRP A 89 7.29 7.98 8.11
C TRP A 89 6.60 9.19 8.78
N PRO A 90 6.78 10.42 8.27
CA PRO A 90 7.50 10.80 7.05
C PRO A 90 8.93 11.33 7.30
N LEU A 91 9.64 10.82 8.31
CA LEU A 91 10.99 11.29 8.63
C LEU A 91 11.95 11.05 7.46
N GLY A 92 12.55 12.13 6.98
CA GLY A 92 13.52 12.06 5.87
C GLY A 92 12.90 11.84 4.49
N LEU A 93 11.56 11.88 4.36
CA LEU A 93 10.87 11.74 3.07
C LEU A 93 11.38 12.78 2.07
N THR A 94 11.78 12.33 0.90
CA THR A 94 12.16 13.19 -0.24
C THR A 94 10.97 13.37 -1.19
N LEU A 95 11.06 14.38 -2.05
CA LEU A 95 10.02 14.62 -3.07
C LEU A 95 9.90 13.45 -4.05
N GLU A 96 11.04 12.82 -4.41
CA GLU A 96 11.10 11.66 -5.29
C GLU A 96 10.43 10.43 -4.66
N GLU A 97 10.68 10.18 -3.38
CA GLU A 97 10.02 9.09 -2.64
C GLU A 97 8.51 9.33 -2.55
N ASN A 98 8.08 10.57 -2.27
CA ASN A 98 6.67 10.93 -2.27
C ASN A 98 6.03 10.73 -3.65
N LEU A 99 6.73 11.04 -4.75
CA LEU A 99 6.24 10.77 -6.10
C LEU A 99 6.00 9.29 -6.35
N VAL A 100 6.93 8.44 -5.90
CA VAL A 100 6.78 6.97 -6.01
C VAL A 100 5.58 6.48 -5.21
N ASP A 101 5.39 7.01 -4.01
CA ASP A 101 4.27 6.66 -3.12
C ASP A 101 2.92 7.08 -3.72
N LEU A 102 2.81 8.31 -4.23
CA LEU A 102 1.61 8.78 -4.95
C LEU A 102 1.32 7.91 -6.18
N GLY A 103 2.35 7.55 -6.95
CA GLY A 103 2.21 6.66 -8.11
C GLY A 103 1.70 5.28 -7.74
N TRP A 104 2.16 4.74 -6.61
CA TRP A 104 1.67 3.48 -6.06
C TRP A 104 0.19 3.60 -5.65
N HIS A 105 -0.20 4.62 -4.90
CA HIS A 105 -1.58 4.86 -4.50
C HIS A 105 -2.52 5.04 -5.71
N GLN A 106 -2.09 5.79 -6.71
CA GLN A 106 -2.85 5.98 -7.95
C GLN A 106 -3.07 4.66 -8.69
N ARG A 107 -2.03 3.81 -8.78
CA ARG A 107 -2.12 2.48 -9.37
C ARG A 107 -3.09 1.58 -8.60
N GLU A 108 -2.98 1.51 -7.28
CA GLU A 108 -3.84 0.68 -6.44
C GLU A 108 -5.31 1.10 -6.56
N PHE A 109 -5.58 2.40 -6.61
CA PHE A 109 -6.91 2.94 -6.84
C PHE A 109 -7.46 2.50 -8.20
N THR A 110 -6.68 2.69 -9.27
CA THR A 110 -7.07 2.34 -10.65
C THR A 110 -7.32 0.84 -10.82
N THR A 111 -6.54 0.01 -10.10
CA THR A 111 -6.68 -1.45 -10.11
C THR A 111 -7.66 -1.97 -9.04
N ARG A 112 -8.36 -1.09 -8.33
CA ARG A 112 -9.40 -1.39 -7.32
C ARG A 112 -8.90 -2.25 -6.15
N ARG A 113 -7.63 -2.08 -5.75
CA ARG A 113 -7.01 -2.84 -4.65
C ARG A 113 -7.02 -2.11 -3.33
N SER A 114 -6.91 -0.80 -3.38
CA SER A 114 -7.10 0.13 -2.27
C SER A 114 -7.42 1.51 -2.81
N PHE A 115 -7.94 2.40 -1.97
CA PHE A 115 -8.40 3.71 -2.43
C PHE A 115 -7.82 4.80 -1.55
N ALA A 116 -6.96 5.63 -2.14
CA ALA A 116 -6.41 6.82 -1.50
C ALA A 116 -7.10 8.07 -2.04
N PHE A 117 -7.64 8.87 -1.13
CA PHE A 117 -8.27 10.15 -1.43
C PHE A 117 -7.47 11.28 -0.81
N THR A 118 -7.13 12.28 -1.62
CA THR A 118 -6.61 13.54 -1.10
C THR A 118 -7.76 14.42 -0.63
N VAL A 119 -7.58 15.08 0.51
CA VAL A 119 -8.47 16.11 1.02
C VAL A 119 -7.92 17.46 0.58
N VAL A 120 -8.66 18.19 -0.22
CA VAL A 120 -8.22 19.47 -0.80
C VAL A 120 -9.18 20.61 -0.47
N THR A 121 -8.70 21.84 -0.48
CA THR A 121 -9.56 23.02 -0.49
C THR A 121 -10.46 23.00 -1.74
N LEU A 122 -11.62 23.70 -1.72
CA LEU A 122 -12.54 23.70 -2.86
C LEU A 122 -11.93 24.29 -4.14
N ASP A 123 -10.97 25.21 -4.01
CA ASP A 123 -10.17 25.75 -5.11
C ASP A 123 -8.97 24.87 -5.49
N GLU A 124 -8.79 23.75 -4.79
CA GLU A 124 -7.71 22.77 -4.97
C GLU A 124 -6.27 23.33 -4.88
N THR A 125 -6.11 24.49 -4.26
CA THR A 125 -4.77 25.10 -4.12
C THR A 125 -3.95 24.46 -3.01
N ARG A 126 -4.60 23.79 -2.02
CA ARG A 126 -3.92 23.17 -0.87
C ARG A 126 -4.43 21.74 -0.63
N VAL A 127 -3.52 20.86 -0.25
CA VAL A 127 -3.84 19.56 0.37
C VAL A 127 -4.04 19.78 1.87
N LEU A 128 -5.14 19.29 2.39
CA LEU A 128 -5.54 19.39 3.79
C LEU A 128 -5.39 18.06 4.55
N GLY A 129 -5.11 16.96 3.85
CA GLY A 129 -4.95 15.64 4.42
C GLY A 129 -5.18 14.52 3.40
N CYS A 130 -5.23 13.29 3.90
CA CYS A 130 -5.56 12.12 3.09
C CYS A 130 -6.46 11.15 3.85
N VAL A 131 -7.17 10.32 3.08
CA VAL A 131 -7.97 9.19 3.54
C VAL A 131 -7.55 7.96 2.74
N TYR A 132 -7.26 6.86 3.43
CA TYR A 132 -6.89 5.59 2.83
C TYR A 132 -7.90 4.54 3.21
N ILE A 133 -8.50 3.89 2.23
CA ILE A 133 -9.45 2.78 2.40
C ILE A 133 -8.78 1.53 1.86
N ASN A 134 -8.38 0.64 2.75
CA ASN A 134 -7.58 -0.54 2.45
C ASN A 134 -8.33 -1.82 2.77
N PRO A 135 -8.05 -2.93 2.05
CA PRO A 135 -8.45 -4.24 2.49
C PRO A 135 -7.76 -4.60 3.80
N THR A 136 -8.46 -5.32 4.68
CA THR A 136 -7.88 -5.80 5.92
C THR A 136 -7.85 -7.32 5.97
N ARG A 137 -6.96 -7.86 6.79
CA ARG A 137 -6.92 -9.29 7.16
C ARG A 137 -7.44 -9.53 8.58
N LYS A 138 -7.77 -8.47 9.30
CA LYS A 138 -8.29 -8.59 10.66
C LYS A 138 -9.69 -9.21 10.63
N LYS A 139 -9.86 -10.31 11.38
CA LYS A 139 -11.16 -10.99 11.49
C LYS A 139 -12.24 -10.00 11.93
N ASN A 140 -13.44 -10.19 11.41
CA ASN A 140 -14.63 -9.39 11.68
C ASN A 140 -14.61 -7.96 11.08
N TYR A 141 -13.63 -7.63 10.26
CA TYR A 141 -13.59 -6.37 9.54
C TYR A 141 -13.42 -6.64 8.04
N ASP A 142 -14.02 -5.81 7.21
CA ASP A 142 -13.99 -5.90 5.74
C ASP A 142 -13.20 -4.75 5.07
N ALA A 143 -12.89 -3.72 5.83
CA ALA A 143 -12.00 -2.64 5.42
C ALA A 143 -11.25 -2.06 6.63
N GLU A 144 -10.07 -1.48 6.39
CA GLU A 144 -9.36 -0.65 7.36
C GLU A 144 -9.13 0.74 6.77
N ILE A 145 -9.53 1.77 7.52
CA ILE A 145 -9.57 3.14 7.06
C ILE A 145 -8.66 3.99 7.93
N TYR A 146 -7.69 4.63 7.29
CA TYR A 146 -6.77 5.57 7.91
C TYR A 146 -7.03 6.97 7.38
N LEU A 147 -6.83 7.96 8.21
CA LEU A 147 -6.98 9.35 7.80
C LEU A 147 -6.11 10.27 8.65
N TRP A 148 -5.75 11.38 8.06
CA TRP A 148 -5.07 12.45 8.72
C TRP A 148 -5.41 13.79 8.08
N THR A 149 -5.30 14.86 8.87
CA THR A 149 -5.33 16.23 8.37
C THR A 149 -4.01 16.91 8.67
N ARG A 150 -3.61 17.86 7.81
CA ARG A 150 -2.45 18.72 8.09
C ARG A 150 -2.68 19.57 9.35
N THR A 151 -1.61 20.12 9.91
CA THR A 151 -1.72 21.16 10.93
C THR A 151 -2.52 22.31 10.34
N ALA A 152 -3.63 22.69 11.00
CA ALA A 152 -4.53 23.71 10.50
C ALA A 152 -3.82 25.06 10.37
N GLU A 153 -3.98 25.73 9.25
CA GLU A 153 -3.49 27.08 8.98
C GLU A 153 -4.64 28.09 8.89
N LYS A 154 -5.85 27.58 8.66
CA LYS A 154 -7.08 28.38 8.58
C LYS A 154 -8.17 27.77 9.44
N GLU A 155 -9.06 28.57 9.93
CA GLU A 155 -10.22 28.13 10.72
C GLU A 155 -11.14 27.16 9.93
N THR A 156 -11.13 27.28 8.60
CA THR A 156 -11.91 26.41 7.70
C THR A 156 -11.25 25.06 7.43
N ASP A 157 -9.98 24.87 7.83
CA ASP A 157 -9.29 23.59 7.65
C ASP A 157 -9.90 22.55 8.59
N PRO A 158 -10.17 21.32 8.14
CA PRO A 158 -10.79 20.31 8.99
C PRO A 158 -9.83 19.83 10.09
N THR A 159 -10.39 19.51 11.24
CA THR A 159 -9.68 18.70 12.24
C THR A 159 -9.79 17.22 11.89
N ASP A 160 -8.94 16.38 12.50
CA ASP A 160 -9.00 14.92 12.35
C ASP A 160 -10.38 14.36 12.75
N GLU A 161 -11.00 14.92 13.78
CA GLU A 161 -12.33 14.49 14.25
C GLU A 161 -13.44 14.86 13.27
N GLN A 162 -13.37 16.06 12.70
CA GLN A 162 -14.33 16.50 11.67
C GLN A 162 -14.20 15.64 10.40
N LEU A 163 -12.96 15.37 9.97
CA LEU A 163 -12.72 14.51 8.82
C LEU A 163 -13.18 13.08 9.11
N LEU A 164 -12.89 12.54 10.31
CA LEU A 164 -13.34 11.22 10.73
C LEU A 164 -14.86 11.09 10.64
N THR A 165 -15.60 12.03 11.25
CA THR A 165 -17.07 12.04 11.21
C THR A 165 -17.60 12.08 9.77
N THR A 166 -16.99 12.90 8.91
CA THR A 166 -17.37 13.00 7.49
C THR A 166 -17.14 11.68 6.77
N VAL A 167 -15.97 11.05 6.98
CA VAL A 167 -15.61 9.79 6.32
C VAL A 167 -16.45 8.63 6.84
N GLU A 168 -16.74 8.55 8.13
CA GLU A 168 -17.62 7.54 8.70
C GLU A 168 -19.02 7.56 8.05
N ASN A 169 -19.62 8.74 7.96
CA ASN A 169 -20.92 8.91 7.32
C ASN A 169 -20.88 8.54 5.82
N TRP A 170 -19.84 8.97 5.13
CA TRP A 170 -19.67 8.69 3.71
C TRP A 170 -19.50 7.18 3.46
N VAL A 171 -18.66 6.52 4.25
CA VAL A 171 -18.42 5.08 4.13
C VAL A 171 -19.70 4.29 4.43
N ALA A 172 -20.45 4.67 5.45
CA ALA A 172 -21.69 4.01 5.81
C ALA A 172 -22.80 4.17 4.74
N GLN A 173 -22.77 5.24 3.96
CA GLN A 173 -23.82 5.55 2.99
C GLN A 173 -23.49 5.10 1.56
N GLU A 174 -22.22 5.16 1.16
CA GLU A 174 -21.84 5.02 -0.24
C GLU A 174 -20.89 3.86 -0.52
N TRP A 175 -20.35 3.20 0.50
CA TRP A 175 -19.42 2.08 0.33
C TRP A 175 -20.06 0.73 0.70
N PRO A 176 -19.60 -0.38 0.11
CA PRO A 176 -20.23 -1.68 0.29
C PRO A 176 -19.77 -2.41 1.58
N PHE A 177 -19.12 -1.71 2.50
CA PHE A 177 -18.58 -2.30 3.72
C PHE A 177 -19.63 -2.44 4.81
N VAL A 178 -19.62 -3.60 5.47
CA VAL A 178 -20.52 -3.92 6.59
C VAL A 178 -19.85 -3.63 7.93
N SER A 179 -18.54 -3.82 8.00
CA SER A 179 -17.77 -3.68 9.24
C SER A 179 -16.42 -2.99 8.98
N PRO A 180 -16.41 -1.71 8.56
CA PRO A 180 -15.17 -0.97 8.38
C PRO A 180 -14.52 -0.63 9.71
N ALA A 181 -13.20 -0.78 9.80
CA ALA A 181 -12.40 -0.43 10.97
C ALA A 181 -11.73 0.93 10.79
N PHE A 182 -11.54 1.67 11.90
CA PHE A 182 -10.79 2.93 11.95
C PHE A 182 -9.66 2.82 13.01
N PRO A 183 -8.55 2.12 12.68
CA PRO A 183 -7.45 1.94 13.61
C PRO A 183 -6.78 3.27 13.99
N GLY A 184 -6.38 3.40 15.27
CA GLY A 184 -5.80 4.63 15.79
C GLY A 184 -6.81 5.77 16.03
N LYS A 185 -8.06 5.61 15.56
CA LYS A 185 -9.16 6.58 15.78
C LYS A 185 -10.27 5.98 16.65
N LYS A 186 -11.02 5.00 16.13
CA LYS A 186 -12.10 4.31 16.89
C LYS A 186 -11.58 3.07 17.62
N ILE A 187 -10.53 2.44 17.12
CA ILE A 187 -9.91 1.26 17.69
C ILE A 187 -8.48 1.62 18.09
N PRO A 188 -8.13 1.62 19.39
CA PRO A 188 -6.76 1.90 19.83
C PRO A 188 -5.75 0.96 19.17
N TRP A 189 -4.57 1.45 18.82
CA TRP A 189 -3.50 0.64 18.22
C TRP A 189 -3.13 -0.59 19.05
N SER A 190 -3.17 -0.49 20.38
CA SER A 190 -2.90 -1.62 21.28
C SER A 190 -3.94 -2.74 21.15
N VAL A 191 -5.18 -2.41 20.80
CA VAL A 191 -6.25 -3.38 20.53
C VAL A 191 -6.13 -3.90 19.11
N TRP A 192 -6.00 -2.99 18.13
CA TRP A 192 -5.91 -3.34 16.70
C TRP A 192 -4.80 -4.34 16.40
N ASN A 193 -3.62 -4.12 16.98
CA ASN A 193 -2.44 -4.97 16.75
C ASN A 193 -2.58 -6.37 17.35
N GLN A 194 -3.48 -6.57 18.31
CA GLN A 194 -3.74 -7.87 18.96
C GLN A 194 -4.86 -8.68 18.30
N LEU A 195 -5.60 -8.07 17.36
CA LEU A 195 -6.67 -8.78 16.66
C LEU A 195 -6.12 -9.92 15.81
N ASP A 196 -6.81 -11.04 15.83
CA ASP A 196 -6.53 -12.18 14.95
C ASP A 196 -6.60 -11.81 13.47
N GLU A 197 -5.75 -12.43 12.69
CA GLU A 197 -5.78 -12.34 11.24
C GLU A 197 -6.33 -13.63 10.62
N GLU A 198 -6.99 -13.49 9.48
CA GLU A 198 -7.37 -14.62 8.66
C GLU A 198 -6.12 -15.29 8.07
N LYS A 199 -6.05 -16.62 8.17
CA LYS A 199 -4.99 -17.40 7.50
C LYS A 199 -5.26 -17.39 6.00
N ARG A 200 -4.23 -17.10 5.23
CA ARG A 200 -4.25 -17.29 3.77
C ARG A 200 -4.27 -18.77 3.41
#